data_882cf4347443559c3f7dc658bd20b474
#
_entry.id   882cf4347443559c3f7dc658bd20b474
#
_cell.length_a   1.000
_cell.length_b   1.000
_cell.length_c   1.000
_cell.angle_alpha   90.00
_cell.angle_beta   90.00
_cell.angle_gamma   90.00
#
_symmetry.space_group_name_H-M   'P 1'
#
loop_
_entity.id
_entity.type
_entity.pdbx_description
1 polymer ?
#
loop_
_entity_poly.entity_id
_entity_poly.type
_entity_poly.pdbx_seq_one_letter_code
_entity_poly.pdbx_strand_id
1 'polypeptide(L)'
;MSQETHVSGALARLLPTFVIILMAIQPLMDILSFWTDRLGMSNTITLLLRFAVFAVVCLLGFFTSARKKVYGIAVAACAVLLIGHCISCFIVGYQRIVYDLTNFVRVVQMPLFVLCFISFLRANDKCGHAFETGLLLDFWIITASVIVSVLTHTSSATYQSTNVGILGWYSFGNAQSAIMSILAPIVILLCYRRRQFLLFTLTSVAALGQLYLMGTRLAFFSIAVVALGVPIVLVLTGKARTSKRYIAVLVLILAVCCATYKQSPMYINQNRYNEAMSYKQNDANVMIKRAEGNKDGTSTVTPGERYHALCTIYNFYSPNMCRRFGTARVMSAYDYSAQVTDITATRHRKIVFCEMLLDEPPACSVWSSAAWPLTARSTTWKMTSTASVSCTVGWGWP
;
A
#
# COMPACT_ATOMS: atom_id res chain seq x y z
N MET A 1 -30.90 6.48 -27.33
CA MET A 1 -31.88 5.85 -26.42
C MET A 1 -31.56 6.31 -25.02
N SER A 2 -32.11 7.42 -24.57
CA SER A 2 -32.03 7.93 -23.21
C SER A 2 -33.01 7.14 -22.33
N GLN A 3 -32.56 6.12 -21.63
CA GLN A 3 -33.33 5.56 -20.52
C GLN A 3 -33.32 6.61 -19.40
N GLU A 4 -34.43 7.34 -19.28
CA GLU A 4 -34.68 8.22 -18.15
C GLU A 4 -34.55 7.41 -16.85
N THR A 5 -33.51 7.73 -16.09
CA THR A 5 -33.32 7.19 -14.75
C THR A 5 -34.34 7.86 -13.84
N HIS A 6 -35.40 7.15 -13.42
CA HIS A 6 -36.30 7.56 -12.33
C HIS A 6 -35.57 7.60 -10.99
N VAL A 7 -34.50 8.39 -10.91
CA VAL A 7 -33.92 8.75 -9.62
C VAL A 7 -34.82 9.81 -9.02
N SER A 8 -35.29 9.64 -7.78
CA SER A 8 -36.01 10.69 -7.07
C SER A 8 -35.27 12.01 -7.22
N GLY A 9 -35.93 13.06 -7.72
CA GLY A 9 -35.28 14.33 -8.03
C GLY A 9 -34.54 14.96 -6.84
N ALA A 10 -34.94 14.62 -5.62
CA ALA A 10 -34.25 15.02 -4.39
C ALA A 10 -32.90 14.30 -4.23
N LEU A 11 -32.85 12.98 -4.46
CA LEU A 11 -31.63 12.20 -4.35
C LEU A 11 -30.59 12.62 -5.40
N ALA A 12 -31.03 12.84 -6.65
CA ALA A 12 -30.16 13.31 -7.72
C ALA A 12 -29.52 14.67 -7.42
N ARG A 13 -30.23 15.57 -6.73
CA ARG A 13 -29.69 16.90 -6.32
C ARG A 13 -28.63 16.81 -5.23
N LEU A 14 -28.77 15.88 -4.31
CA LEU A 14 -27.84 15.70 -3.17
C LEU A 14 -26.58 14.92 -3.54
N LEU A 15 -26.64 14.15 -4.64
CA LEU A 15 -25.57 13.25 -5.04
C LEU A 15 -24.19 13.93 -5.22
N PRO A 16 -24.06 15.11 -5.88
CA PRO A 16 -22.77 15.80 -6.01
C PRO A 16 -22.17 16.18 -4.65
N THR A 17 -22.99 16.68 -3.72
CA THR A 17 -22.55 17.02 -2.36
C THR A 17 -22.09 15.76 -1.61
N PHE A 18 -22.83 14.67 -1.74
CA PHE A 18 -22.43 13.38 -1.15
C PHE A 18 -21.07 12.91 -1.69
N VAL A 19 -20.80 13.04 -3.00
CA VAL A 19 -19.51 12.66 -3.61
C VAL A 19 -18.36 13.49 -3.00
N ILE A 20 -18.54 14.79 -2.81
CA ILE A 20 -17.51 15.64 -2.19
C ILE A 20 -17.26 15.21 -0.74
N ILE A 21 -18.31 14.99 0.04
CA ILE A 21 -18.21 14.54 1.43
C ILE A 21 -17.53 13.17 1.50
N LEU A 22 -17.89 12.25 0.62
CA LEU A 22 -17.30 10.92 0.57
C LEU A 22 -15.80 10.97 0.31
N MET A 23 -15.32 11.83 -0.59
CA MET A 23 -13.90 12.05 -0.83
C MET A 23 -13.22 12.62 0.40
N ALA A 24 -13.76 13.68 0.99
CA ALA A 24 -13.19 14.35 2.15
C ALA A 24 -13.10 13.46 3.41
N ILE A 25 -14.06 12.53 3.58
CA ILE A 25 -14.10 11.66 4.75
C ILE A 25 -13.01 10.58 4.73
N GLN A 26 -12.48 10.20 3.55
CA GLN A 26 -11.45 9.16 3.44
C GLN A 26 -10.17 9.51 4.20
N PRO A 27 -9.49 10.66 3.95
CA PRO A 27 -8.30 11.02 4.70
C PRO A 27 -8.59 11.29 6.17
N LEU A 28 -9.78 11.79 6.50
CA LEU A 28 -10.19 12.00 7.89
C LEU A 28 -10.31 10.68 8.66
N MET A 29 -10.81 9.62 8.04
CA MET A 29 -10.85 8.28 8.64
C MET A 29 -9.44 7.70 8.86
N ASP A 30 -8.49 7.99 7.97
CA ASP A 30 -7.11 7.55 8.13
C ASP A 30 -6.43 8.30 9.29
N ILE A 31 -6.66 9.61 9.40
CA ILE A 31 -6.20 10.44 10.53
C ILE A 31 -6.81 9.94 11.83
N LEU A 32 -8.11 9.64 11.85
CA LEU A 32 -8.78 9.07 13.03
C LEU A 32 -8.17 7.72 13.42
N SER A 33 -7.89 6.84 12.44
CA SER A 33 -7.22 5.56 12.70
C SER A 33 -5.83 5.75 13.31
N PHE A 34 -5.07 6.71 12.82
CA PHE A 34 -3.75 7.04 13.38
C PHE A 34 -3.85 7.45 14.85
N TRP A 35 -4.80 8.32 15.18
CA TRP A 35 -4.96 8.81 16.56
C TRP A 35 -5.53 7.75 17.50
N THR A 36 -6.47 6.92 17.05
CA THR A 36 -6.98 5.79 17.85
C THR A 36 -5.88 4.80 18.18
N ASP A 37 -5.01 4.49 17.21
CA ASP A 37 -3.84 3.61 17.40
C ASP A 37 -2.84 4.22 18.38
N ARG A 38 -2.52 5.51 18.22
CA ARG A 38 -1.58 6.23 19.08
C ARG A 38 -2.05 6.38 20.52
N LEU A 39 -3.35 6.49 20.72
CA LEU A 39 -3.98 6.56 22.04
C LEU A 39 -4.21 5.17 22.67
N GLY A 40 -3.81 4.09 22.00
CA GLY A 40 -4.03 2.72 22.46
C GLY A 40 -5.49 2.30 22.47
N MET A 41 -6.34 3.02 21.71
CA MET A 41 -7.77 2.69 21.59
C MET A 41 -7.98 1.58 20.57
N SER A 42 -9.08 0.83 20.73
CA SER A 42 -9.44 -0.19 19.75
C SER A 42 -9.79 0.42 18.39
N ASN A 43 -9.17 -0.11 17.33
CA ASN A 43 -9.48 0.26 15.94
C ASN A 43 -10.87 -0.19 15.46
N THR A 44 -11.67 -0.81 16.34
CA THR A 44 -13.03 -1.29 16.01
C THR A 44 -13.93 -0.15 15.56
N ILE A 45 -13.83 1.02 16.20
CA ILE A 45 -14.66 2.19 15.87
C ILE A 45 -14.38 2.66 14.43
N THR A 46 -13.12 2.78 14.05
CA THR A 46 -12.73 3.20 12.71
C THR A 46 -13.11 2.16 11.66
N LEU A 47 -13.03 0.88 12.01
CA LEU A 47 -13.45 -0.22 11.15
C LEU A 47 -14.99 -0.20 10.94
N LEU A 48 -15.78 -0.03 11.98
CA LEU A 48 -17.23 0.08 11.88
C LEU A 48 -17.65 1.29 11.05
N LEU A 49 -16.98 2.45 11.24
CA LEU A 49 -17.25 3.64 10.45
C LEU A 49 -16.97 3.41 8.96
N ARG A 50 -15.87 2.74 8.62
CA ARG A 50 -15.54 2.38 7.22
C ARG A 50 -16.56 1.43 6.62
N PHE A 51 -17.05 0.44 7.37
CA PHE A 51 -18.12 -0.44 6.91
C PHE A 51 -19.44 0.30 6.73
N ALA A 52 -19.77 1.23 7.61
CA ALA A 52 -20.96 2.07 7.47
C ALA A 52 -20.88 2.93 6.19
N VAL A 53 -19.75 3.59 5.95
CA VAL A 53 -19.52 4.37 4.72
C VAL A 53 -19.62 3.46 3.49
N PHE A 54 -19.00 2.28 3.52
CA PHE A 54 -19.06 1.30 2.43
C PHE A 54 -20.52 0.89 2.14
N ALA A 55 -21.29 0.56 3.16
CA ALA A 55 -22.69 0.20 3.02
C ALA A 55 -23.54 1.33 2.42
N VAL A 56 -23.34 2.55 2.91
CA VAL A 56 -24.04 3.75 2.38
C VAL A 56 -23.70 3.98 0.90
N VAL A 57 -22.44 3.88 0.52
CA VAL A 57 -22.01 4.04 -0.90
C VAL A 57 -22.65 2.97 -1.78
N CYS A 58 -22.65 1.71 -1.34
CA CYS A 58 -23.26 0.60 -2.10
C CYS A 58 -24.78 0.78 -2.24
N LEU A 59 -25.45 1.16 -1.16
CA LEU A 59 -26.91 1.41 -1.19
C LEU A 59 -27.25 2.57 -2.14
N LEU A 60 -26.56 3.69 -2.01
CA LEU A 60 -26.76 4.83 -2.91
C LEU A 60 -26.44 4.49 -4.37
N GLY A 61 -25.35 3.74 -4.61
CA GLY A 61 -25.01 3.25 -5.94
C GLY A 61 -26.11 2.38 -6.53
N PHE A 62 -26.66 1.48 -5.76
CA PHE A 62 -27.79 0.62 -6.17
C PHE A 62 -29.04 1.45 -6.51
N PHE A 63 -29.43 2.39 -5.63
CA PHE A 63 -30.64 3.20 -5.82
C PHE A 63 -30.50 4.17 -7.01
N THR A 64 -29.29 4.68 -7.27
CA THR A 64 -29.03 5.61 -8.37
C THR A 64 -28.80 4.90 -9.71
N SER A 65 -28.56 3.59 -9.69
CA SER A 65 -28.28 2.83 -10.91
C SER A 65 -29.53 2.56 -11.74
N ALA A 66 -29.46 2.87 -13.04
CA ALA A 66 -30.45 2.44 -14.01
C ALA A 66 -30.37 0.92 -14.32
N ARG A 67 -29.21 0.31 -14.09
CA ARG A 67 -28.94 -1.10 -14.40
C ARG A 67 -28.84 -1.96 -13.13
N LYS A 68 -29.91 -2.08 -12.37
CA LYS A 68 -29.97 -2.86 -11.12
C LYS A 68 -29.51 -4.32 -11.29
N LYS A 69 -29.71 -4.91 -12.47
CA LYS A 69 -29.23 -6.27 -12.79
C LYS A 69 -27.72 -6.41 -12.63
N VAL A 70 -26.91 -5.38 -12.95
CA VAL A 70 -25.46 -5.42 -12.79
C VAL A 70 -25.06 -5.52 -11.33
N TYR A 71 -25.76 -4.80 -10.44
CA TYR A 71 -25.56 -4.92 -9.00
C TYR A 71 -25.96 -6.30 -8.47
N GLY A 72 -27.06 -6.86 -8.98
CA GLY A 72 -27.46 -8.22 -8.65
C GLY A 72 -26.39 -9.24 -9.03
N ILE A 73 -25.80 -9.12 -10.23
CA ILE A 73 -24.69 -9.97 -10.68
C ILE A 73 -23.44 -9.78 -9.82
N ALA A 74 -23.08 -8.52 -9.49
CA ALA A 74 -21.94 -8.22 -8.66
C ALA A 74 -22.10 -8.80 -7.25
N VAL A 75 -23.27 -8.65 -6.63
CA VAL A 75 -23.59 -9.23 -5.32
C VAL A 75 -23.57 -10.77 -5.38
N ALA A 76 -24.15 -11.37 -6.41
CA ALA A 76 -24.11 -12.82 -6.60
C ALA A 76 -22.67 -13.35 -6.76
N ALA A 77 -21.83 -12.66 -7.55
CA ALA A 77 -20.43 -13.01 -7.68
C ALA A 77 -19.67 -12.91 -6.35
N CYS A 78 -19.89 -11.83 -5.59
CA CYS A 78 -19.31 -11.69 -4.26
C CYS A 78 -19.81 -12.78 -3.30
N ALA A 79 -21.08 -13.15 -3.34
CA ALA A 79 -21.65 -14.21 -2.51
C ALA A 79 -21.04 -15.58 -2.86
N VAL A 80 -20.89 -15.90 -4.16
CA VAL A 80 -20.25 -17.15 -4.62
C VAL A 80 -18.80 -17.22 -4.13
N LEU A 81 -18.04 -16.13 -4.28
CA LEU A 81 -16.65 -16.06 -3.80
C LEU A 81 -16.58 -16.21 -2.27
N LEU A 82 -17.47 -15.57 -1.54
CA LEU A 82 -17.53 -15.65 -0.07
C LEU A 82 -17.90 -17.06 0.40
N ILE A 83 -18.92 -17.68 -0.21
CA ILE A 83 -19.34 -19.05 0.11
C ILE A 83 -18.19 -20.03 -0.19
N GLY A 84 -17.57 -19.94 -1.36
CA GLY A 84 -16.42 -20.75 -1.71
C GLY A 84 -15.26 -20.60 -0.72
N HIS A 85 -15.00 -19.37 -0.28
CA HIS A 85 -14.00 -19.09 0.74
C HIS A 85 -14.36 -19.69 2.11
N CYS A 86 -15.61 -19.55 2.56
CA CYS A 86 -16.09 -20.15 3.81
C CYS A 86 -15.99 -21.68 3.78
N ILE A 87 -16.39 -22.32 2.67
CA ILE A 87 -16.26 -23.77 2.49
C ILE A 87 -14.79 -24.19 2.58
N SER A 88 -13.89 -23.49 1.91
CA SER A 88 -12.44 -23.74 1.98
C SER A 88 -11.90 -23.61 3.40
N CYS A 89 -12.30 -22.55 4.13
CA CYS A 89 -11.91 -22.36 5.52
C CYS A 89 -12.41 -23.50 6.43
N PHE A 90 -13.64 -23.96 6.19
CA PHE A 90 -14.23 -25.06 6.95
C PHE A 90 -13.47 -26.39 6.70
N ILE A 91 -13.16 -26.71 5.43
CA ILE A 91 -12.42 -27.92 5.06
C ILE A 91 -11.02 -27.93 5.69
N VAL A 92 -10.35 -26.79 5.70
CA VAL A 92 -8.99 -26.64 6.27
C VAL A 92 -9.00 -26.56 7.80
N GLY A 93 -10.17 -26.46 8.45
CA GLY A 93 -10.28 -26.31 9.91
C GLY A 93 -9.85 -24.93 10.41
N TYR A 94 -9.96 -23.90 9.59
CA TYR A 94 -9.50 -22.56 9.93
C TYR A 94 -10.46 -21.84 10.91
N GLN A 95 -9.91 -21.33 12.02
CA GLN A 95 -10.73 -20.81 13.14
C GLN A 95 -10.96 -19.29 13.13
N ARG A 96 -10.38 -18.52 12.20
CA ARG A 96 -10.44 -17.05 12.20
C ARG A 96 -11.29 -16.45 11.08
N ILE A 97 -12.47 -17.01 10.83
CA ILE A 97 -13.40 -16.60 9.75
C ILE A 97 -13.73 -15.11 9.78
N VAL A 98 -13.93 -14.53 10.99
CA VAL A 98 -14.28 -13.10 11.13
C VAL A 98 -13.16 -12.19 10.59
N TYR A 99 -11.90 -12.56 10.84
CA TYR A 99 -10.76 -11.82 10.32
C TYR A 99 -10.67 -11.91 8.80
N ASP A 100 -10.93 -13.09 8.25
CA ASP A 100 -10.96 -13.33 6.81
C ASP A 100 -12.11 -12.60 6.13
N LEU A 101 -13.29 -12.56 6.75
CA LEU A 101 -14.41 -11.78 6.24
C LEU A 101 -14.04 -10.29 6.09
N THR A 102 -13.34 -9.75 7.08
CA THR A 102 -12.83 -8.36 7.01
C THR A 102 -11.91 -8.15 5.82
N ASN A 103 -10.98 -9.08 5.56
CA ASN A 103 -10.10 -9.01 4.40
C ASN A 103 -10.86 -9.20 3.08
N PHE A 104 -11.84 -10.09 3.04
CA PHE A 104 -12.71 -10.27 1.88
C PHE A 104 -13.44 -8.98 1.50
N VAL A 105 -14.06 -8.30 2.49
CA VAL A 105 -14.74 -7.02 2.25
C VAL A 105 -13.77 -5.98 1.68
N ARG A 106 -12.54 -5.92 2.18
CA ARG A 106 -11.50 -5.02 1.64
C ARG A 106 -11.19 -5.29 0.16
N VAL A 107 -11.12 -6.55 -0.25
CA VAL A 107 -10.86 -6.93 -1.64
C VAL A 107 -12.02 -6.53 -2.56
N VAL A 108 -13.27 -6.77 -2.13
CA VAL A 108 -14.45 -6.46 -2.95
C VAL A 108 -14.85 -4.98 -2.91
N GLN A 109 -14.38 -4.23 -1.93
CA GLN A 109 -14.69 -2.81 -1.76
C GLN A 109 -14.32 -1.99 -3.01
N MET A 110 -13.14 -2.22 -3.56
CA MET A 110 -12.66 -1.44 -4.71
C MET A 110 -13.54 -1.62 -5.95
N PRO A 111 -13.81 -2.83 -6.47
CA PRO A 111 -14.66 -3.00 -7.64
C PRO A 111 -16.10 -2.53 -7.39
N LEU A 112 -16.63 -2.67 -6.18
CA LEU A 112 -17.96 -2.16 -5.84
C LEU A 112 -17.99 -0.63 -5.79
N PHE A 113 -16.96 0.02 -5.27
CA PHE A 113 -16.86 1.49 -5.32
C PHE A 113 -16.79 2.00 -6.77
N VAL A 114 -15.99 1.37 -7.63
CA VAL A 114 -15.94 1.73 -9.05
C VAL A 114 -17.33 1.64 -9.69
N LEU A 115 -18.06 0.56 -9.42
CA LEU A 115 -19.43 0.39 -9.93
C LEU A 115 -20.37 1.50 -9.41
N CYS A 116 -20.28 1.84 -8.12
CA CYS A 116 -21.08 2.92 -7.51
C CYS A 116 -20.75 4.29 -8.12
N PHE A 117 -19.46 4.61 -8.27
CA PHE A 117 -19.04 5.86 -8.89
C PHE A 117 -19.48 5.99 -10.35
N ILE A 118 -19.42 4.91 -11.14
CA ILE A 118 -19.97 4.89 -12.49
C ILE A 118 -21.48 5.21 -12.47
N SER A 119 -22.21 4.67 -11.49
CA SER A 119 -23.65 4.96 -11.35
C SER A 119 -23.90 6.41 -10.96
N PHE A 120 -23.10 6.98 -10.05
CA PHE A 120 -23.20 8.39 -9.67
C PHE A 120 -22.93 9.34 -10.83
N LEU A 121 -21.85 9.08 -11.59
CA LEU A 121 -21.47 9.88 -12.75
C LEU A 121 -22.52 9.85 -13.87
N ARG A 122 -23.23 8.72 -14.00
CA ARG A 122 -24.33 8.57 -14.98
C ARG A 122 -25.66 9.16 -14.50
N ALA A 123 -25.86 9.22 -13.19
CA ALA A 123 -27.10 9.72 -12.60
C ALA A 123 -27.19 11.25 -12.60
N ASN A 124 -26.05 11.95 -12.53
CA ASN A 124 -26.01 13.41 -12.53
C ASN A 124 -24.68 13.92 -13.10
N ASP A 125 -24.73 14.71 -14.16
CA ASP A 125 -23.55 15.28 -14.85
C ASP A 125 -22.68 16.14 -13.90
N LYS A 126 -23.27 16.74 -12.86
CA LYS A 126 -22.52 17.53 -11.86
C LYS A 126 -21.62 16.66 -10.98
N CYS A 127 -21.85 15.35 -10.92
CA CYS A 127 -21.00 14.45 -10.13
C CYS A 127 -19.56 14.40 -10.64
N GLY A 128 -19.33 14.62 -11.95
CA GLY A 128 -17.97 14.72 -12.49
C GLY A 128 -17.18 15.89 -11.88
N HIS A 129 -17.79 17.07 -11.83
CA HIS A 129 -17.18 18.24 -11.17
C HIS A 129 -17.08 18.09 -9.65
N ALA A 130 -18.05 17.43 -9.04
CA ALA A 130 -18.02 17.12 -7.62
C ALA A 130 -16.85 16.19 -7.28
N PHE A 131 -16.60 15.17 -8.12
CA PHE A 131 -15.47 14.26 -7.97
C PHE A 131 -14.13 14.99 -8.13
N GLU A 132 -13.98 15.84 -9.16
CA GLU A 132 -12.77 16.66 -9.34
C GLU A 132 -12.51 17.59 -8.12
N THR A 133 -13.57 18.19 -7.59
CA THR A 133 -13.48 19.06 -6.41
C THR A 133 -13.19 18.25 -5.15
N GLY A 134 -13.78 17.07 -5.01
CA GLY A 134 -13.54 16.15 -3.92
C GLY A 134 -12.07 15.68 -3.88
N LEU A 135 -11.48 15.34 -5.04
CA LEU A 135 -10.05 14.97 -5.11
C LEU A 135 -9.11 16.11 -4.70
N LEU A 136 -9.43 17.35 -5.09
CA LEU A 136 -8.66 18.51 -4.63
C LEU A 136 -8.80 18.74 -3.12
N LEU A 137 -9.99 18.55 -2.59
CA LEU A 137 -10.24 18.66 -1.15
C LEU A 137 -9.51 17.57 -0.38
N ASP A 138 -9.59 16.32 -0.85
CA ASP A 138 -8.86 15.17 -0.31
C ASP A 138 -7.35 15.47 -0.22
N PHE A 139 -6.76 15.90 -1.33
CA PHE A 139 -5.36 16.31 -1.38
C PHE A 139 -5.01 17.40 -0.36
N TRP A 140 -5.85 18.44 -0.25
CA TRP A 140 -5.56 19.53 0.67
C TRP A 140 -5.76 19.17 2.15
N ILE A 141 -6.69 18.24 2.45
CA ILE A 141 -6.83 17.67 3.81
C ILE A 141 -5.57 16.88 4.17
N ILE A 142 -5.07 16.03 3.25
CA ILE A 142 -3.81 15.30 3.44
C ILE A 142 -2.65 16.29 3.67
N THR A 143 -2.53 17.30 2.82
CA THR A 143 -1.48 18.32 2.91
C THR A 143 -1.53 19.07 4.24
N ALA A 144 -2.69 19.54 4.62
CA ALA A 144 -2.90 20.25 5.88
C ALA A 144 -2.55 19.36 7.09
N SER A 145 -2.97 18.11 7.09
CA SER A 145 -2.67 17.16 8.17
C SER A 145 -1.15 16.93 8.32
N VAL A 146 -0.42 16.80 7.20
CA VAL A 146 1.04 16.68 7.23
C VAL A 146 1.69 17.95 7.77
N ILE A 147 1.29 19.12 7.30
CA ILE A 147 1.84 20.39 7.77
C ILE A 147 1.58 20.57 9.28
N VAL A 148 0.34 20.38 9.72
CA VAL A 148 -0.04 20.51 11.14
C VAL A 148 0.73 19.51 12.00
N SER A 149 0.85 18.27 11.55
CA SER A 149 1.60 17.23 12.29
C SER A 149 3.08 17.56 12.48
N VAL A 150 3.70 18.20 11.49
CA VAL A 150 5.09 18.67 11.58
C VAL A 150 5.19 19.86 12.55
N LEU A 151 4.31 20.84 12.41
CA LEU A 151 4.30 22.03 13.28
C LEU A 151 4.05 21.69 14.75
N THR A 152 3.22 20.68 15.02
CA THR A 152 2.92 20.21 16.37
C THR A 152 3.88 19.13 16.88
N HIS A 153 4.90 18.77 16.11
CA HIS A 153 5.85 17.69 16.43
C HIS A 153 5.17 16.32 16.73
N THR A 154 4.00 16.09 16.13
CA THR A 154 3.25 14.84 16.28
C THR A 154 3.35 13.93 15.05
N SER A 155 4.10 14.34 14.04
CA SER A 155 4.31 13.56 12.82
C SER A 155 5.02 12.24 13.11
N SER A 156 4.58 11.18 12.45
CA SER A 156 5.32 9.91 12.41
C SER A 156 6.40 9.94 11.33
N ALA A 157 7.51 9.23 11.59
CA ALA A 157 8.51 8.98 10.57
C ALA A 157 8.03 7.88 9.62
N THR A 158 8.34 7.99 8.32
CA THR A 158 8.03 6.96 7.34
C THR A 158 8.75 5.63 7.68
N TYR A 159 9.98 5.74 8.14
CA TYR A 159 10.80 4.62 8.59
C TYR A 159 11.11 4.79 10.07
N GLN A 160 10.33 4.12 10.92
CA GLN A 160 10.48 4.24 12.38
C GLN A 160 11.85 3.77 12.88
N SER A 161 12.41 2.71 12.27
CA SER A 161 13.71 2.16 12.67
C SER A 161 14.89 3.10 12.43
N THR A 162 14.81 3.96 11.43
CA THR A 162 15.86 4.93 11.07
C THR A 162 15.47 6.37 11.41
N ASN A 163 14.24 6.58 11.86
CA ASN A 163 13.65 7.89 12.11
C ASN A 163 13.81 8.85 10.92
N VAL A 164 13.49 8.35 9.72
CA VAL A 164 13.65 9.09 8.46
C VAL A 164 12.32 9.19 7.72
N GLY A 165 12.13 10.32 7.02
CA GLY A 165 10.93 10.65 6.27
C GLY A 165 9.82 11.23 7.14
N ILE A 166 8.88 11.92 6.51
CA ILE A 166 7.73 12.57 7.15
C ILE A 166 6.47 11.93 6.59
N LEU A 167 5.68 11.33 7.45
CA LEU A 167 4.44 10.66 7.07
C LEU A 167 3.19 11.46 7.49
N GLY A 168 3.32 12.34 8.47
CA GLY A 168 2.18 13.05 9.04
C GLY A 168 1.39 12.18 10.02
N TRP A 169 0.07 12.34 10.04
CA TRP A 169 -0.85 11.53 10.85
C TRP A 169 -1.35 10.30 10.07
N TYR A 170 -0.39 9.55 9.47
CA TYR A 170 -0.67 8.31 8.75
C TYR A 170 0.22 7.20 9.29
N SER A 171 -0.28 5.96 9.28
CA SER A 171 0.43 4.82 9.88
C SER A 171 1.31 4.06 8.89
N PHE A 172 1.04 4.17 7.57
CA PHE A 172 1.68 3.32 6.56
C PHE A 172 2.31 4.13 5.42
N GLY A 173 3.65 4.23 5.45
CA GLY A 173 4.42 5.00 4.46
C GLY A 173 4.26 4.51 3.02
N ASN A 174 4.20 3.19 2.80
CA ASN A 174 4.04 2.63 1.45
C ASN A 174 2.63 2.89 0.88
N ALA A 175 1.58 2.77 1.70
CA ALA A 175 0.22 3.03 1.28
C ALA A 175 0.03 4.52 0.96
N GLN A 176 0.49 5.40 1.85
CA GLN A 176 0.42 6.84 1.64
C GLN A 176 1.23 7.29 0.42
N SER A 177 2.41 6.70 0.20
CA SER A 177 3.20 6.96 -1.01
C SER A 177 2.47 6.55 -2.28
N ALA A 178 1.78 5.40 -2.28
CA ALA A 178 1.00 4.95 -3.42
C ALA A 178 -0.19 5.88 -3.70
N ILE A 179 -0.93 6.28 -2.66
CA ILE A 179 -2.04 7.24 -2.77
C ILE A 179 -1.55 8.56 -3.36
N MET A 180 -0.49 9.14 -2.79
CA MET A 180 0.06 10.40 -3.26
C MET A 180 0.66 10.31 -4.67
N SER A 181 1.25 9.17 -5.05
CA SER A 181 1.79 8.95 -6.40
C SER A 181 0.69 8.97 -7.48
N ILE A 182 -0.53 8.55 -7.13
CA ILE A 182 -1.69 8.60 -8.02
C ILE A 182 -2.38 9.96 -7.95
N LEU A 183 -2.56 10.49 -6.76
CA LEU A 183 -3.31 11.74 -6.53
C LEU A 183 -2.56 12.97 -7.06
N ALA A 184 -1.24 13.04 -6.89
CA ALA A 184 -0.43 14.19 -7.29
C ALA A 184 -0.59 14.56 -8.77
N PRO A 185 -0.40 13.66 -9.77
CA PRO A 185 -0.57 14.03 -11.18
C PRO A 185 -2.00 14.45 -11.50
N ILE A 186 -3.00 13.84 -10.85
CA ILE A 186 -4.42 14.17 -11.09
C ILE A 186 -4.70 15.59 -10.62
N VAL A 187 -4.34 15.95 -9.36
CA VAL A 187 -4.63 17.29 -8.82
C VAL A 187 -3.84 18.39 -9.54
N ILE A 188 -2.59 18.12 -9.95
CA ILE A 188 -1.78 19.04 -10.76
C ILE A 188 -2.47 19.30 -12.11
N LEU A 189 -2.93 18.26 -12.80
CA LEU A 189 -3.63 18.39 -14.08
C LEU A 189 -5.00 19.09 -13.91
N LEU A 190 -5.72 18.85 -12.82
CA LEU A 190 -6.97 19.56 -12.51
C LEU A 190 -6.73 21.06 -12.33
N CYS A 191 -5.69 21.44 -11.58
CA CYS A 191 -5.30 22.84 -11.40
C CYS A 191 -4.87 23.50 -12.71
N TYR A 192 -4.14 22.76 -13.57
CA TYR A 192 -3.79 23.21 -14.91
C TYR A 192 -5.04 23.46 -15.77
N ARG A 193 -6.01 22.55 -15.77
CA ARG A 193 -7.29 22.70 -16.52
C ARG A 193 -8.07 23.93 -16.06
N ARG A 194 -8.07 24.25 -14.77
CA ARG A 194 -8.71 25.44 -14.20
C ARG A 194 -7.96 26.74 -14.53
N ARG A 195 -6.79 26.67 -15.18
CA ARG A 195 -5.95 27.81 -15.57
C ARG A 195 -5.55 28.75 -14.41
N GLN A 196 -5.60 28.29 -13.19
CA GLN A 196 -5.22 29.05 -11.99
C GLN A 196 -3.74 28.79 -11.69
N PHE A 197 -2.86 29.67 -12.19
CA PHE A 197 -1.42 29.47 -12.09
C PHE A 197 -0.90 29.38 -10.64
N LEU A 198 -1.41 30.25 -9.75
CA LEU A 198 -1.02 30.22 -8.34
C LEU A 198 -1.41 28.88 -7.67
N LEU A 199 -2.68 28.45 -7.87
CA LEU A 199 -3.14 27.17 -7.32
C LEU A 199 -2.35 25.99 -7.90
N PHE A 200 -2.05 26.01 -9.21
CA PHE A 200 -1.20 25.00 -9.83
C PHE A 200 0.18 24.95 -9.17
N THR A 201 0.81 26.10 -8.98
CA THR A 201 2.16 26.17 -8.39
C THR A 201 2.15 25.66 -6.95
N LEU A 202 1.21 26.15 -6.12
CA LEU A 202 1.08 25.70 -4.72
C LEU A 202 0.81 24.19 -4.65
N THR A 203 -0.12 23.69 -5.46
CA THR A 203 -0.45 22.25 -5.49
C THR A 203 0.76 21.42 -5.97
N SER A 204 1.50 21.89 -6.98
CA SER A 204 2.69 21.18 -7.48
C SER A 204 3.79 21.13 -6.43
N VAL A 205 4.08 22.24 -5.75
CA VAL A 205 5.08 22.28 -4.68
C VAL A 205 4.65 21.41 -3.51
N ALA A 206 3.39 21.49 -3.09
CA ALA A 206 2.88 20.68 -1.99
C ALA A 206 2.90 19.18 -2.34
N ALA A 207 2.44 18.79 -3.52
CA ALA A 207 2.35 17.39 -3.94
C ALA A 207 3.73 16.75 -4.13
N LEU A 208 4.62 17.40 -4.89
CA LEU A 208 5.97 16.89 -5.15
C LEU A 208 6.86 17.01 -3.91
N GLY A 209 6.66 18.06 -3.09
CA GLY A 209 7.33 18.20 -1.80
C GLY A 209 6.94 17.10 -0.81
N GLN A 210 5.66 16.73 -0.71
CA GLN A 210 5.24 15.60 0.13
C GLN A 210 5.84 14.27 -0.35
N LEU A 211 5.82 14.01 -1.66
CA LEU A 211 6.47 12.82 -2.24
C LEU A 211 7.96 12.77 -1.91
N TYR A 212 8.65 13.93 -1.96
CA TYR A 212 10.06 14.03 -1.58
C TYR A 212 10.27 13.73 -0.09
N LEU A 213 9.47 14.33 0.79
CA LEU A 213 9.60 14.21 2.25
C LEU A 213 9.22 12.82 2.76
N MET A 214 8.33 12.09 2.09
CA MET A 214 7.99 10.71 2.44
C MET A 214 9.19 9.76 2.40
N GLY A 215 10.15 10.00 1.52
CA GLY A 215 11.40 9.24 1.46
C GLY A 215 11.26 7.79 1.01
N THR A 216 10.11 7.35 0.49
CA THR A 216 9.98 6.03 -0.13
C THR A 216 10.50 6.06 -1.56
N ARG A 217 11.01 4.92 -2.05
CA ARG A 217 11.46 4.82 -3.45
C ARG A 217 10.34 5.13 -4.43
N LEU A 218 9.13 4.60 -4.16
CA LEU A 218 7.96 4.84 -5.01
C LEU A 218 7.65 6.34 -5.10
N ALA A 219 7.57 7.02 -3.97
CA ALA A 219 7.29 8.46 -3.93
C ALA A 219 8.36 9.26 -4.68
N PHE A 220 9.63 8.93 -4.48
CA PHE A 220 10.73 9.65 -5.15
C PHE A 220 10.71 9.47 -6.67
N PHE A 221 10.53 8.25 -7.17
CA PHE A 221 10.38 8.01 -8.61
C PHE A 221 9.14 8.67 -9.19
N SER A 222 8.05 8.74 -8.42
CA SER A 222 6.83 9.42 -8.84
C SER A 222 7.03 10.92 -9.09
N ILE A 223 7.96 11.57 -8.39
CA ILE A 223 8.32 12.97 -8.67
C ILE A 223 8.79 13.11 -10.13
N ALA A 224 9.72 12.26 -10.56
CA ALA A 224 10.22 12.28 -11.93
C ALA A 224 9.11 11.96 -12.94
N VAL A 225 8.29 10.93 -12.67
CA VAL A 225 7.17 10.54 -13.54
C VAL A 225 6.16 11.68 -13.69
N VAL A 226 5.82 12.38 -12.62
CA VAL A 226 4.86 13.50 -12.65
C VAL A 226 5.49 14.72 -13.32
N ALA A 227 6.71 15.10 -12.91
CA ALA A 227 7.38 16.31 -13.38
C ALA A 227 7.78 16.23 -14.86
N LEU A 228 7.99 15.04 -15.41
CA LEU A 228 8.27 14.82 -16.83
C LEU A 228 6.98 14.44 -17.61
N GLY A 229 6.14 13.60 -17.05
CA GLY A 229 4.94 13.09 -17.69
C GLY A 229 3.92 14.19 -18.03
N VAL A 230 3.68 15.12 -17.11
CA VAL A 230 2.76 16.24 -17.36
C VAL A 230 3.26 17.13 -18.51
N PRO A 231 4.52 17.60 -18.55
CA PRO A 231 5.08 18.30 -19.69
C PRO A 231 5.00 17.51 -21.00
N ILE A 232 5.32 16.22 -20.99
CA ILE A 232 5.24 15.37 -22.19
C ILE A 232 3.82 15.36 -22.74
N VAL A 233 2.81 15.14 -21.89
CA VAL A 233 1.40 15.18 -22.30
C VAL A 233 1.02 16.54 -22.88
N LEU A 234 1.50 17.65 -22.31
CA LEU A 234 1.25 19.00 -22.81
C LEU A 234 1.91 19.25 -24.17
N VAL A 235 3.09 18.68 -24.39
CA VAL A 235 3.77 18.74 -25.70
C VAL A 235 3.00 17.93 -26.74
N LEU A 236 2.66 16.69 -26.44
CA LEU A 236 1.95 15.79 -27.35
C LEU A 236 0.54 16.32 -27.73
N THR A 237 -0.09 17.05 -26.82
CA THR A 237 -1.39 17.70 -27.10
C THR A 237 -1.28 19.06 -27.80
N GLY A 238 -0.09 19.47 -28.25
CA GLY A 238 0.15 20.74 -28.92
C GLY A 238 0.04 21.99 -28.04
N LYS A 239 -0.07 21.82 -26.71
CA LYS A 239 -0.30 22.91 -25.75
C LYS A 239 1.01 23.45 -25.12
N ALA A 240 2.17 23.00 -25.56
CA ALA A 240 3.45 23.36 -24.97
C ALA A 240 3.72 24.87 -24.95
N ARG A 241 3.43 25.57 -26.06
CA ARG A 241 3.68 27.02 -26.18
C ARG A 241 2.84 27.83 -25.18
N THR A 242 1.59 27.47 -24.98
CA THR A 242 0.66 28.15 -24.05
C THR A 242 0.90 27.78 -22.59
N SER A 243 1.66 26.71 -22.34
CA SER A 243 1.87 26.12 -21.03
C SER A 243 3.29 26.29 -20.47
N LYS A 244 4.13 27.12 -21.14
CA LYS A 244 5.56 27.27 -20.79
C LYS A 244 5.80 27.53 -19.30
N ARG A 245 5.03 28.43 -18.67
CA ARG A 245 5.15 28.77 -17.24
C ARG A 245 4.82 27.59 -16.31
N TYR A 246 3.84 26.74 -16.68
CA TYR A 246 3.49 25.56 -15.91
C TYR A 246 4.57 24.48 -16.01
N ILE A 247 5.11 24.28 -17.22
CA ILE A 247 6.23 23.37 -17.48
C ILE A 247 7.47 23.83 -16.71
N ALA A 248 7.78 25.14 -16.74
CA ALA A 248 8.91 25.70 -16.03
C ALA A 248 8.86 25.44 -14.50
N VAL A 249 7.67 25.54 -13.89
CA VAL A 249 7.48 25.20 -12.45
C VAL A 249 7.82 23.75 -12.18
N LEU A 250 7.31 22.80 -12.97
CA LEU A 250 7.57 21.37 -12.75
C LEU A 250 9.05 21.00 -12.98
N VAL A 251 9.67 21.57 -14.01
CA VAL A 251 11.09 21.38 -14.29
C VAL A 251 11.96 21.96 -13.18
N LEU A 252 11.59 23.14 -12.64
CA LEU A 252 12.31 23.76 -11.52
C LEU A 252 12.22 22.88 -10.28
N ILE A 253 11.03 22.36 -9.94
CA ILE A 253 10.85 21.47 -8.77
C ILE A 253 11.71 20.21 -8.97
N LEU A 254 11.69 19.61 -10.15
CA LEU A 254 12.51 18.43 -10.46
C LEU A 254 14.00 18.74 -10.30
N ALA A 255 14.47 19.87 -10.82
CA ALA A 255 15.85 20.30 -10.69
C ALA A 255 16.27 20.47 -9.21
N VAL A 256 15.41 21.07 -8.38
CA VAL A 256 15.65 21.18 -6.94
C VAL A 256 15.72 19.81 -6.29
N CYS A 257 14.79 18.90 -6.59
CA CYS A 257 14.79 17.53 -6.05
C CYS A 257 16.06 16.76 -6.47
N CYS A 258 16.54 16.94 -7.71
CA CYS A 258 17.79 16.34 -8.17
C CYS A 258 19.01 16.95 -7.48
N ALA A 259 19.06 18.26 -7.32
CA ALA A 259 20.17 18.96 -6.66
C ALA A 259 20.28 18.55 -5.16
N THR A 260 19.14 18.32 -4.51
CA THR A 260 19.07 17.92 -3.10
C THR A 260 18.97 16.39 -2.90
N TYR A 261 19.22 15.59 -3.94
CA TYR A 261 19.09 14.14 -3.91
C TYR A 261 19.78 13.47 -2.71
N LYS A 262 21.04 13.85 -2.45
CA LYS A 262 21.83 13.29 -1.32
C LYS A 262 21.27 13.65 0.07
N GLN A 263 20.49 14.72 0.15
CA GLN A 263 19.82 15.17 1.38
C GLN A 263 18.40 14.58 1.49
N SER A 264 17.92 13.88 0.46
CA SER A 264 16.58 13.32 0.45
C SER A 264 16.43 12.24 1.53
N PRO A 265 15.26 12.18 2.18
CA PRO A 265 14.96 11.12 3.14
C PRO A 265 15.13 9.70 2.52
N MET A 266 14.84 9.55 1.22
CA MET A 266 15.04 8.29 0.52
C MET A 266 16.52 7.86 0.49
N TYR A 267 17.42 8.78 0.15
CA TYR A 267 18.86 8.49 0.08
C TYR A 267 19.44 8.20 1.47
N ILE A 268 19.07 9.02 2.45
CA ILE A 268 19.51 8.85 3.85
C ILE A 268 19.06 7.49 4.39
N ASN A 269 17.78 7.13 4.18
CA ASN A 269 17.27 5.84 4.61
C ASN A 269 17.95 4.67 3.91
N GLN A 270 18.23 4.80 2.60
CA GLN A 270 18.94 3.76 1.84
C GLN A 270 20.35 3.53 2.36
N ASN A 271 21.07 4.59 2.68
CA ASN A 271 22.43 4.46 3.24
C ASN A 271 22.41 3.82 4.61
N ARG A 272 21.55 4.31 5.53
CA ARG A 272 21.39 3.71 6.86
C ARG A 272 20.98 2.24 6.79
N TYR A 273 20.09 1.90 5.84
CA TYR A 273 19.71 0.51 5.62
C TYR A 273 20.88 -0.34 5.11
N ASN A 274 21.64 0.15 4.14
CA ASN A 274 22.80 -0.54 3.57
C ASN A 274 23.88 -0.77 4.63
N GLU A 275 24.17 0.24 5.48
CA GLU A 275 25.08 0.13 6.60
C GLU A 275 24.62 -0.95 7.59
N ALA A 276 23.36 -0.89 8.03
CA ALA A 276 22.82 -1.87 8.96
C ALA A 276 22.84 -3.30 8.36
N MET A 277 22.63 -3.45 7.06
CA MET A 277 22.69 -4.75 6.38
C MET A 277 24.12 -5.24 6.22
N SER A 278 25.08 -4.37 5.94
CA SER A 278 26.50 -4.76 5.87
C SER A 278 27.02 -5.30 7.21
N TYR A 279 26.64 -4.69 8.32
CA TYR A 279 26.97 -5.22 9.66
C TYR A 279 26.39 -6.62 9.88
N LYS A 280 25.10 -6.80 9.58
CA LYS A 280 24.45 -8.10 9.75
C LYS A 280 25.05 -9.19 8.86
N GLN A 281 25.41 -8.84 7.64
CA GLN A 281 26.03 -9.77 6.71
C GLN A 281 27.46 -10.12 7.15
N ASN A 282 28.20 -9.15 7.65
CA ASN A 282 29.51 -9.41 8.24
C ASN A 282 29.43 -10.33 9.45
N ASP A 283 28.47 -10.12 10.35
CA ASP A 283 28.24 -11.01 11.50
C ASP A 283 27.91 -12.43 11.03
N ALA A 284 27.01 -12.59 10.06
CA ALA A 284 26.67 -13.90 9.49
C ALA A 284 27.91 -14.55 8.84
N ASN A 285 28.69 -13.82 8.06
CA ASN A 285 29.91 -14.31 7.44
C ASN A 285 30.97 -14.71 8.48
N VAL A 286 31.12 -13.95 9.55
CA VAL A 286 32.03 -14.29 10.66
C VAL A 286 31.57 -15.59 11.34
N MET A 287 30.28 -15.77 11.59
CA MET A 287 29.74 -17.01 12.16
C MET A 287 29.96 -18.20 11.22
N ILE A 288 29.72 -18.05 9.91
CA ILE A 288 29.96 -19.11 8.92
C ILE A 288 31.44 -19.46 8.88
N LYS A 289 32.33 -18.46 8.79
CA LYS A 289 33.79 -18.68 8.78
C LYS A 289 34.27 -19.39 10.05
N ARG A 290 33.75 -19.02 11.22
CA ARG A 290 34.06 -19.73 12.48
C ARG A 290 33.58 -21.17 12.43
N ALA A 291 32.39 -21.43 11.85
CA ALA A 291 31.87 -22.78 11.73
C ALA A 291 32.59 -23.64 10.66
N GLU A 292 33.15 -23.02 9.62
CA GLU A 292 33.90 -23.69 8.54
C GLU A 292 35.36 -23.97 8.91
N GLY A 293 35.89 -23.26 9.92
CA GLY A 293 37.29 -23.34 10.31
C GLY A 293 38.25 -22.60 9.37
N ASN A 294 39.52 -22.57 9.69
CA ASN A 294 40.53 -21.96 8.84
C ASN A 294 40.79 -22.83 7.59
N LYS A 295 41.02 -22.18 6.43
CA LYS A 295 41.31 -22.83 5.17
C LYS A 295 42.55 -23.72 5.14
N ASP A 296 43.36 -23.69 6.20
CA ASP A 296 44.63 -24.43 6.30
C ASP A 296 44.46 -25.90 6.72
N GLY A 297 43.28 -26.47 6.59
CA GLY A 297 43.04 -27.88 6.80
C GLY A 297 43.02 -28.31 8.28
N THR A 298 43.24 -27.41 9.20
CA THR A 298 43.19 -27.64 10.67
C THR A 298 41.85 -27.19 11.26
N SER A 299 40.75 -27.42 10.54
CA SER A 299 39.43 -27.13 11.09
C SER A 299 39.16 -28.01 12.29
N THR A 300 39.18 -27.42 13.49
CA THR A 300 38.75 -28.04 14.73
C THR A 300 37.23 -28.14 14.87
N VAL A 301 36.49 -27.59 13.88
CA VAL A 301 35.02 -27.50 13.91
C VAL A 301 34.43 -28.78 13.34
N THR A 302 33.68 -29.47 14.17
CA THR A 302 32.97 -30.68 13.76
C THR A 302 31.80 -30.35 12.80
N PRO A 303 31.38 -31.30 11.93
CA PRO A 303 30.19 -31.10 11.09
C PRO A 303 28.93 -30.71 11.89
N GLY A 304 28.82 -31.18 13.12
CA GLY A 304 27.72 -30.83 14.03
C GLY A 304 27.76 -29.37 14.47
N GLU A 305 28.94 -28.83 14.77
CA GLU A 305 29.09 -27.40 15.13
C GLU A 305 28.82 -26.49 13.95
N ARG A 306 29.29 -26.87 12.76
CA ARG A 306 28.94 -26.16 11.51
C ARG A 306 27.42 -26.10 11.28
N TYR A 307 26.75 -27.26 11.41
CA TYR A 307 25.30 -27.33 11.29
C TYR A 307 24.61 -26.46 12.33
N HIS A 308 25.08 -26.51 13.59
CA HIS A 308 24.52 -25.69 14.68
C HIS A 308 24.70 -24.19 14.43
N ALA A 309 25.83 -23.75 13.91
CA ALA A 309 26.06 -22.34 13.55
C ALA A 309 25.14 -21.90 12.43
N LEU A 310 24.97 -22.70 11.38
CA LEU A 310 24.03 -22.44 10.29
C LEU A 310 22.59 -22.39 10.80
N CYS A 311 22.17 -23.32 11.65
CA CYS A 311 20.87 -23.30 12.30
C CYS A 311 20.63 -22.01 13.10
N THR A 312 21.65 -21.54 13.82
CA THR A 312 21.56 -20.29 14.57
C THR A 312 21.37 -19.09 13.66
N ILE A 313 22.10 -19.01 12.55
CA ILE A 313 21.97 -17.95 11.56
C ILE A 313 20.59 -17.94 10.94
N TYR A 314 20.13 -19.07 10.42
CA TYR A 314 18.82 -19.17 9.78
C TYR A 314 17.68 -18.91 10.78
N ASN A 315 17.80 -19.40 12.01
CA ASN A 315 16.81 -19.13 13.05
C ASN A 315 16.76 -17.65 13.44
N PHE A 316 17.90 -16.94 13.44
CA PHE A 316 17.96 -15.51 13.68
C PHE A 316 17.28 -14.72 12.56
N TYR A 317 17.58 -15.02 11.30
CA TYR A 317 17.04 -14.29 10.16
C TYR A 317 15.64 -14.75 9.72
N SER A 318 15.24 -15.97 10.01
CA SER A 318 13.97 -16.56 9.58
C SER A 318 13.30 -17.39 10.69
N PRO A 319 13.12 -16.85 11.92
CA PRO A 319 12.71 -17.65 13.08
C PRO A 319 11.34 -18.31 12.89
N ASN A 320 10.40 -17.64 12.23
CA ASN A 320 9.06 -18.17 12.04
C ASN A 320 9.00 -19.25 10.96
N MET A 321 9.83 -19.12 9.93
CA MET A 321 9.98 -20.15 8.91
C MET A 321 10.61 -21.41 9.52
N CYS A 322 11.69 -21.27 10.30
CA CYS A 322 12.33 -22.38 10.98
C CYS A 322 11.38 -23.08 11.98
N ARG A 323 10.54 -22.31 12.68
CA ARG A 323 9.53 -22.86 13.59
C ARG A 323 8.46 -23.67 12.85
N ARG A 324 8.02 -23.21 11.68
CA ARG A 324 6.95 -23.87 10.92
C ARG A 324 7.44 -25.06 10.12
N PHE A 325 8.54 -24.90 9.39
CA PHE A 325 9.01 -25.88 8.41
C PHE A 325 10.21 -26.71 8.87
N GLY A 326 10.81 -26.36 10.00
CA GLY A 326 12.08 -26.92 10.46
C GLY A 326 13.28 -26.25 9.79
N THR A 327 14.38 -26.13 10.55
CA THR A 327 15.58 -25.40 10.10
C THR A 327 16.22 -26.07 8.88
N ALA A 328 16.27 -27.40 8.84
CA ALA A 328 16.86 -28.14 7.72
C ALA A 328 16.18 -27.85 6.38
N ARG A 329 14.84 -27.83 6.35
CA ARG A 329 14.06 -27.51 5.14
C ARG A 329 14.25 -26.05 4.72
N VAL A 330 14.30 -25.11 5.69
CA VAL A 330 14.57 -23.69 5.42
C VAL A 330 15.97 -23.51 4.84
N MET A 331 16.97 -24.17 5.39
CA MET A 331 18.35 -24.15 4.88
C MET A 331 18.42 -24.69 3.45
N SER A 332 17.83 -25.86 3.18
CA SER A 332 17.79 -26.44 1.83
C SER A 332 17.13 -25.53 0.80
N ALA A 333 16.01 -24.87 1.17
CA ALA A 333 15.35 -23.90 0.30
C ALA A 333 16.21 -22.67 0.02
N TYR A 334 16.95 -22.18 1.02
CA TYR A 334 17.91 -21.09 0.82
C TYR A 334 19.11 -21.53 -0.03
N ASP A 335 19.65 -22.73 0.18
CA ASP A 335 20.76 -23.24 -0.61
C ASP A 335 20.41 -23.39 -2.08
N TYR A 336 19.18 -23.82 -2.38
CA TYR A 336 18.67 -23.87 -3.76
C TYR A 336 18.60 -22.48 -4.40
N SER A 337 18.14 -21.49 -3.66
CA SER A 337 18.01 -20.10 -4.13
C SER A 337 19.27 -19.26 -3.90
N ALA A 338 20.22 -19.70 -3.08
CA ALA A 338 21.38 -18.95 -2.59
C ALA A 338 22.51 -18.75 -3.61
N GLN A 339 22.43 -19.40 -4.75
CA GLN A 339 23.26 -18.92 -5.88
C GLN A 339 22.95 -17.48 -6.25
N VAL A 340 21.93 -16.90 -5.65
CA VAL A 340 21.35 -15.62 -6.06
C VAL A 340 21.40 -14.55 -4.98
N THR A 341 21.49 -14.88 -3.64
CA THR A 341 21.19 -13.84 -2.67
C THR A 341 21.73 -14.05 -1.27
N ASP A 342 21.92 -12.92 -0.67
CA ASP A 342 22.10 -12.65 0.74
C ASP A 342 20.93 -13.20 1.60
N ILE A 343 21.24 -14.10 2.53
CA ILE A 343 20.27 -14.68 3.48
C ILE A 343 19.58 -13.63 4.34
N THR A 344 20.18 -12.45 4.46
CA THR A 344 19.60 -11.32 5.20
C THR A 344 18.57 -10.54 4.41
N ALA A 345 18.49 -10.74 3.10
CA ALA A 345 17.59 -9.99 2.23
C ALA A 345 16.12 -10.32 2.51
N THR A 346 15.39 -9.34 3.02
CA THR A 346 13.98 -9.51 3.41
C THR A 346 13.09 -9.98 2.27
N ARG A 347 13.33 -9.51 1.04
CA ARG A 347 12.54 -9.90 -0.14
C ARG A 347 12.79 -11.34 -0.53
N HIS A 348 14.04 -11.76 -0.51
CA HIS A 348 14.43 -13.13 -0.80
C HIS A 348 13.80 -14.11 0.18
N ARG A 349 13.88 -13.82 1.50
CA ARG A 349 13.20 -14.61 2.52
C ARG A 349 11.70 -14.76 2.25
N LYS A 350 11.05 -13.71 1.75
CA LYS A 350 9.63 -13.75 1.39
C LYS A 350 9.36 -14.69 0.21
N ILE A 351 10.20 -14.66 -0.81
CA ILE A 351 10.08 -15.55 -1.98
C ILE A 351 10.22 -16.99 -1.55
N VAL A 352 11.32 -17.33 -0.86
CA VAL A 352 11.55 -18.69 -0.34
C VAL A 352 10.38 -19.17 0.53
N PHE A 353 9.86 -18.29 1.40
CA PHE A 353 8.72 -18.62 2.23
C PHE A 353 7.44 -18.88 1.41
N CYS A 354 7.19 -18.11 0.35
CA CYS A 354 6.07 -18.37 -0.55
C CYS A 354 6.23 -19.71 -1.29
N GLU A 355 7.44 -20.03 -1.77
CA GLU A 355 7.75 -21.32 -2.40
C GLU A 355 7.48 -22.48 -1.44
N MET A 356 8.00 -22.40 -0.22
CA MET A 356 7.77 -23.43 0.80
C MET A 356 6.29 -23.63 1.15
N LEU A 357 5.50 -22.53 1.13
CA LEU A 357 4.06 -22.60 1.34
C LEU A 357 3.32 -23.24 0.15
N LEU A 358 3.81 -23.05 -1.07
CA LEU A 358 3.24 -23.65 -2.27
C LEU A 358 3.55 -25.14 -2.35
N ASP A 359 4.70 -25.57 -1.82
CA ASP A 359 5.11 -26.97 -1.75
C ASP A 359 4.41 -27.77 -0.64
N GLU A 360 3.74 -27.09 0.31
CA GLU A 360 2.88 -27.82 1.26
C GLU A 360 1.77 -28.54 0.50
N PRO A 361 1.61 -29.86 0.66
CA PRO A 361 0.53 -30.57 -0.01
C PRO A 361 -0.80 -29.93 0.40
N PRO A 362 -1.65 -29.54 -0.57
CA PRO A 362 -2.94 -28.95 -0.24
C PRO A 362 -3.75 -29.99 0.52
N ALA A 363 -4.29 -29.61 1.65
CA ALA A 363 -5.23 -30.45 2.40
C ALA A 363 -6.46 -30.84 1.54
N CYS A 364 -6.69 -30.14 0.40
CA CYS A 364 -7.66 -30.47 -0.65
C CYS A 364 -7.19 -29.92 -1.99
N SER A 365 -6.88 -30.76 -2.95
CA SER A 365 -6.17 -30.48 -4.18
C SER A 365 -6.91 -29.72 -5.29
N VAL A 366 -8.21 -29.48 -5.19
CA VAL A 366 -9.01 -28.99 -6.34
C VAL A 366 -9.43 -27.52 -6.21
N TRP A 367 -9.50 -26.97 -5.01
CA TRP A 367 -9.96 -25.59 -4.75
C TRP A 367 -8.88 -24.67 -4.22
N SER A 368 -7.67 -25.17 -3.99
CA SER A 368 -6.61 -24.47 -3.29
C SER A 368 -5.97 -23.34 -4.07
N SER A 369 -6.00 -23.35 -5.39
CA SER A 369 -5.39 -22.28 -6.20
C SER A 369 -6.20 -20.99 -6.23
N ALA A 370 -7.54 -21.08 -6.09
CA ALA A 370 -8.42 -19.93 -6.06
C ALA A 370 -8.82 -19.49 -4.64
N ALA A 371 -8.75 -20.39 -3.66
CA ALA A 371 -9.27 -20.22 -2.31
C ALA A 371 -8.20 -20.43 -1.22
N TRP A 372 -6.98 -20.04 -1.47
CA TRP A 372 -6.02 -19.90 -0.38
C TRP A 372 -6.60 -18.90 0.61
N PRO A 373 -6.83 -19.30 1.88
CA PRO A 373 -7.35 -18.37 2.86
C PRO A 373 -6.43 -17.15 2.88
N LEU A 374 -6.98 -16.00 2.53
CA LEU A 374 -6.26 -14.71 2.51
C LEU A 374 -5.48 -14.50 3.80
N THR A 375 -5.92 -15.13 4.88
CA THR A 375 -5.33 -15.10 6.22
C THR A 375 -4.36 -16.22 6.53
N ALA A 376 -4.37 -17.38 5.90
CA ALA A 376 -3.25 -18.31 6.06
C ALA A 376 -1.97 -17.65 5.58
N ARG A 377 -2.07 -16.83 4.53
CA ARG A 377 -0.99 -15.91 4.14
C ARG A 377 -0.74 -14.86 5.22
N SER A 378 -1.76 -14.22 5.78
CA SER A 378 -1.58 -13.13 6.73
C SER A 378 -1.15 -13.59 8.12
N THR A 379 -1.63 -14.73 8.64
CA THR A 379 -1.18 -15.27 9.92
C THR A 379 0.24 -15.78 9.89
N THR A 380 0.65 -16.39 8.77
CA THR A 380 2.05 -16.76 8.58
C THR A 380 2.93 -15.52 8.43
N TRP A 381 2.42 -14.47 7.78
CA TRP A 381 3.10 -13.21 7.63
C TRP A 381 3.11 -12.36 8.91
N LYS A 382 2.07 -12.40 9.75
CA LYS A 382 2.08 -11.76 11.08
C LYS A 382 3.06 -12.42 12.04
N MET A 383 3.27 -13.73 11.92
CA MET A 383 4.28 -14.42 12.72
C MET A 383 5.72 -14.08 12.33
N THR A 384 5.96 -13.59 11.09
CA THR A 384 7.30 -13.22 10.62
C THR A 384 7.71 -11.79 10.95
N SER A 385 7.15 -11.19 12.01
CA SER A 385 7.43 -9.81 12.42
C SER A 385 6.83 -8.73 11.52
N THR A 386 6.96 -7.51 11.94
CA THR A 386 6.56 -6.24 11.28
C THR A 386 6.81 -6.13 9.77
N ALA A 387 7.53 -7.07 9.18
CA ALA A 387 7.74 -7.17 7.73
C ALA A 387 6.52 -7.71 6.95
N SER A 388 5.51 -8.25 7.65
CA SER A 388 4.38 -8.95 7.05
C SER A 388 3.31 -8.07 6.44
N VAL A 389 3.28 -6.81 6.82
CA VAL A 389 2.27 -5.85 6.32
C VAL A 389 2.45 -5.51 4.83
N SER A 390 3.63 -5.76 4.26
CA SER A 390 3.94 -5.38 2.88
C SER A 390 3.55 -6.41 1.81
N CYS A 391 3.01 -7.56 2.22
CA CYS A 391 2.59 -8.60 1.26
C CYS A 391 1.08 -8.82 1.16
N THR A 392 0.27 -8.26 2.03
CA THR A 392 -1.10 -7.97 1.67
C THR A 392 -1.02 -6.94 0.56
N VAL A 393 -1.31 -7.39 -0.66
CA VAL A 393 -1.43 -6.60 -1.88
C VAL A 393 -1.76 -5.15 -1.53
N GLY A 394 -0.76 -4.27 -1.64
CA GLY A 394 -0.78 -2.80 -1.71
C GLY A 394 -1.83 -1.95 -0.98
N TRP A 395 -2.71 -2.53 -0.25
CA TRP A 395 -3.78 -1.87 0.48
C TRP A 395 -3.49 -1.98 1.97
N GLY A 396 -2.52 -1.20 2.41
CA GLY A 396 -2.10 -1.11 3.80
C GLY A 396 -3.18 -0.50 4.68
N TRP A 397 -4.08 -1.32 5.14
CA TRP A 397 -4.96 -1.03 6.25
C TRP A 397 -4.52 -1.91 7.42
N PRO A 398 -4.40 -1.37 8.64
CA PRO A 398 -4.08 -2.16 9.82
C PRO A 398 -5.12 -3.24 10.08
#